data_651c0037b7974162a42cfb43f7bffa4a
#
_entry.id   651c0037b7974162a42cfb43f7bffa4a
#
_cell.length_a   1.000
_cell.length_b   1.000
_cell.length_c   1.000
_cell.angle_alpha   90.00
_cell.angle_beta   90.00
_cell.angle_gamma   90.00
#
_symmetry.space_group_name_H-M   'P 1'
#
loop_
_entity.id
_entity.type
_entity.pdbx_description
1 polymer ?
#
loop_
_entity_poly.entity_id
_entity_poly.type
_entity_poly.pdbx_seq_one_letter_code
_entity_poly.pdbx_strand_id
1 'polypeptide(L)'
;VGNYAVVKDSWRGKEVNYYVEPEYGPVAKKIFGNTPEMMTYFSKLTGVDYPWIKYSQMTARDYVAGAMENTTATLHQEFAQQDARELTDENRWEGTIAHELFHHWFGDYVTAESWSHLTVNESFADYSQTLWFEYKYGKDAGDAENYWGMRAYLQGDNTKKDLVRFYYSDREDMFDAVSYQKGGRILHMLRNYLGDSAFFKGLNLYLTTNKFKSAEAHHLRLALEEVSGKDLTWYFNQWYFGSGHPKLNINYSYQQEKKQAMVVVKQTQNTGKIFRIPTYIDIYHGKNKSRNMVWIENAIDTFYFTSETKPDLINFDSDKVLLAEKTENKNLDNYIHQYYHSGNYMDRREAVDFCGRKIEEPKAKALLLDAFADSFHGIRGLAISKIDLKKETQREVFEKKIASLVATEKNRPVKASMLTALGNTNNKEYSIIYLPLVNDSSYTVAGAALAALEIVDSAKAIDIAKAFSKQTLKKRLNTVVTTILTKYGDEQMFDFVASTYGKLNIQSSEKFEMTMPFAQLLIKTTDPVKFKKGIDLIVEFREAIPQGYRVQTDPYFNFKILGDIIKAKKQKGETELVAMVTAVLPKM
;
A
#
# COMPACT_ATOMS: atom_id res chain seq x y z
N VAL A 1 16.46 26.71 -1.76
CA VAL A 1 16.69 27.59 -0.58
C VAL A 1 15.36 27.74 0.13
N GLY A 2 15.33 27.48 1.45
CA GLY A 2 14.12 27.55 2.25
C GLY A 2 14.42 27.91 3.70
N ASN A 3 13.38 28.26 4.44
CA ASN A 3 13.44 28.43 5.89
C ASN A 3 13.19 27.07 6.54
N TYR A 4 14.23 26.42 7.07
CA TYR A 4 14.15 25.10 7.67
C TYR A 4 14.43 25.12 9.17
N ALA A 5 13.67 24.29 9.91
CA ALA A 5 14.13 23.78 11.19
C ALA A 5 15.13 22.65 10.92
N VAL A 6 16.31 22.74 11.53
CA VAL A 6 17.37 21.72 11.41
C VAL A 6 17.41 20.90 12.69
N VAL A 7 17.02 19.64 12.60
CA VAL A 7 17.03 18.71 13.73
C VAL A 7 18.25 17.80 13.60
N LYS A 8 19.17 17.91 14.58
CA LYS A 8 20.44 17.19 14.58
C LYS A 8 20.30 15.79 15.17
N ASP A 9 21.01 14.86 14.57
CA ASP A 9 21.21 13.49 15.01
C ASP A 9 22.64 13.03 14.70
N SER A 10 22.98 11.80 15.00
CA SER A 10 24.31 11.27 14.73
C SER A 10 24.32 9.76 14.59
N TRP A 11 25.28 9.24 13.82
CA TRP A 11 25.57 7.83 13.70
C TRP A 11 27.07 7.57 13.69
N ARG A 12 27.59 6.85 14.70
CA ARG A 12 29.02 6.50 14.84
C ARG A 12 29.98 7.71 14.62
N GLY A 13 29.60 8.87 15.18
CA GLY A 13 30.37 10.10 15.04
C GLY A 13 30.15 10.87 13.73
N LYS A 14 29.39 10.35 12.80
CA LYS A 14 28.98 11.07 11.57
C LYS A 14 27.74 11.91 11.87
N GLU A 15 27.67 13.09 11.26
CA GLU A 15 26.53 14.00 11.34
C GLU A 15 25.34 13.41 10.56
N VAL A 16 24.16 13.39 11.21
CA VAL A 16 22.86 13.05 10.59
C VAL A 16 21.90 14.20 10.88
N ASN A 17 21.35 14.85 9.84
CA ASN A 17 20.49 16.01 10.00
C ASN A 17 19.19 15.87 9.23
N TYR A 18 18.12 16.43 9.79
CA TYR A 18 16.79 16.48 9.18
C TYR A 18 16.37 17.94 8.99
N TYR A 19 16.14 18.32 7.75
CA TYR A 19 15.71 19.66 7.34
C TYR A 19 14.23 19.62 6.99
N VAL A 20 13.41 20.15 7.87
CA VAL A 20 11.94 20.18 7.71
C VAL A 20 11.43 21.60 7.79
N GLU A 21 10.23 21.86 7.31
CA GLU A 21 9.57 23.14 7.54
C GLU A 21 9.42 23.39 9.06
N PRO A 22 9.51 24.65 9.52
CA PRO A 22 9.57 24.97 10.95
C PRO A 22 8.48 24.33 11.80
N GLU A 23 7.27 24.21 11.28
CA GLU A 23 6.11 23.60 11.95
C GLU A 23 6.30 22.11 12.26
N TYR A 24 7.10 21.39 11.46
CA TYR A 24 7.40 19.97 11.65
C TYR A 24 8.66 19.70 12.47
N GLY A 25 9.41 20.74 12.86
CA GLY A 25 10.59 20.61 13.70
C GLY A 25 10.38 19.76 14.96
N PRO A 26 9.31 19.96 15.73
CA PRO A 26 9.01 19.17 16.94
C PRO A 26 8.79 17.68 16.70
N VAL A 27 8.43 17.28 15.48
CA VAL A 27 8.11 15.89 15.12
C VAL A 27 9.13 15.26 14.15
N ALA A 28 10.12 16.01 13.68
CA ALA A 28 11.09 15.53 12.69
C ALA A 28 11.78 14.22 13.11
N LYS A 29 12.11 14.05 14.40
CA LYS A 29 12.67 12.78 14.91
C LYS A 29 11.65 11.61 14.91
N LYS A 30 10.36 11.88 14.92
CA LYS A 30 9.36 10.81 14.74
C LYS A 30 9.26 10.38 13.29
N ILE A 31 9.57 11.25 12.34
CA ILE A 31 9.57 10.96 10.91
C ILE A 31 10.86 10.26 10.52
N PHE A 32 12.02 10.87 10.81
CA PHE A 32 13.32 10.47 10.29
C PHE A 32 14.21 9.73 11.30
N GLY A 33 13.83 9.67 12.58
CA GLY A 33 14.71 9.22 13.66
C GLY A 33 15.08 7.74 13.66
N ASN A 34 14.48 6.92 12.81
CA ASN A 34 14.91 5.54 12.56
C ASN A 34 16.16 5.48 11.65
N THR A 35 16.58 6.58 11.03
CA THR A 35 17.73 6.64 10.10
C THR A 35 19.04 6.10 10.69
N PRO A 36 19.48 6.44 11.92
CA PRO A 36 20.70 5.86 12.50
C PRO A 36 20.61 4.34 12.70
N GLU A 37 19.43 3.82 13.02
CA GLU A 37 19.20 2.38 13.13
C GLU A 37 19.23 1.71 11.74
N MET A 38 18.63 2.32 10.72
CA MET A 38 18.70 1.87 9.33
C MET A 38 20.16 1.84 8.84
N MET A 39 20.95 2.86 9.11
CA MET A 39 22.38 2.90 8.77
C MET A 39 23.14 1.75 9.42
N THR A 40 22.85 1.43 10.68
CA THR A 40 23.45 0.30 11.39
C THR A 40 23.03 -1.04 10.76
N TYR A 41 21.75 -1.20 10.50
CA TYR A 41 21.19 -2.41 9.93
C TYR A 41 21.73 -2.67 8.51
N PHE A 42 21.68 -1.69 7.63
CA PHE A 42 22.16 -1.84 6.25
C PHE A 42 23.68 -2.01 6.16
N SER A 43 24.45 -1.32 7.01
CA SER A 43 25.89 -1.57 7.10
C SER A 43 26.19 -3.02 7.49
N LYS A 44 25.47 -3.56 8.48
CA LYS A 44 25.62 -4.96 8.90
C LYS A 44 25.17 -5.93 7.82
N LEU A 45 24.05 -5.65 7.16
CA LEU A 45 23.44 -6.50 6.15
C LEU A 45 24.32 -6.65 4.91
N THR A 46 24.88 -5.53 4.43
CA THR A 46 25.76 -5.48 3.26
C THR A 46 27.21 -5.85 3.59
N GLY A 47 27.61 -5.82 4.88
CA GLY A 47 29.00 -5.96 5.31
C GLY A 47 29.88 -4.80 4.86
N VAL A 48 29.30 -3.68 4.41
CA VAL A 48 29.99 -2.44 4.03
C VAL A 48 29.42 -1.31 4.91
N ASP A 49 30.26 -0.71 5.73
CA ASP A 49 29.85 0.46 6.54
C ASP A 49 29.41 1.59 5.63
N TYR A 50 28.44 2.41 6.10
CA TYR A 50 27.99 3.60 5.37
C TYR A 50 29.20 4.44 4.92
N PRO A 51 29.43 4.57 3.59
CA PRO A 51 30.74 4.98 3.08
C PRO A 51 30.97 6.49 3.10
N TRP A 52 29.95 7.29 3.41
CA TRP A 52 29.97 8.74 3.29
C TRP A 52 30.27 9.41 4.65
N ILE A 53 30.67 10.69 4.60
CA ILE A 53 31.12 11.44 5.80
C ILE A 53 29.96 11.92 6.68
N LYS A 54 28.78 12.12 6.10
CA LYS A 54 27.55 12.61 6.75
C LYS A 54 26.31 12.08 6.05
N TYR A 55 25.13 12.28 6.64
CA TYR A 55 23.87 12.07 5.97
C TYR A 55 22.85 13.15 6.33
N SER A 56 22.22 13.75 5.35
CA SER A 56 21.17 14.74 5.55
C SER A 56 19.93 14.34 4.77
N GLN A 57 18.77 14.62 5.33
CA GLN A 57 17.49 14.47 4.67
C GLN A 57 16.76 15.80 4.70
N MET A 58 16.24 16.25 3.58
CA MET A 58 15.52 17.50 3.48
C MET A 58 14.21 17.33 2.73
N THR A 59 13.22 18.14 3.09
CA THR A 59 11.91 18.15 2.42
C THR A 59 11.81 19.37 1.50
N ALA A 60 11.17 19.19 0.35
CA ALA A 60 10.94 20.29 -0.59
C ALA A 60 9.49 20.27 -1.09
N ARG A 61 8.91 21.46 -1.20
CA ARG A 61 7.58 21.64 -1.82
C ARG A 61 7.69 21.54 -3.34
N ASP A 62 6.58 21.11 -3.94
CA ASP A 62 6.44 21.01 -5.40
C ASP A 62 7.55 20.16 -6.06
N TYR A 63 8.10 19.19 -5.33
CA TYR A 63 9.10 18.31 -5.87
C TYR A 63 8.45 17.30 -6.83
N VAL A 64 9.04 17.17 -8.02
CA VAL A 64 8.44 16.40 -9.13
C VAL A 64 8.45 14.88 -8.93
N ALA A 65 9.33 14.37 -8.06
CA ALA A 65 9.43 12.95 -7.70
C ALA A 65 9.04 12.73 -6.24
N GLY A 66 8.90 11.47 -5.82
CA GLY A 66 8.66 11.12 -4.42
C GLY A 66 9.83 11.53 -3.53
N ALA A 67 11.02 11.10 -3.92
CA ALA A 67 12.29 11.45 -3.28
C ALA A 67 13.45 11.29 -4.26
N MET A 68 14.68 11.55 -3.80
CA MET A 68 15.92 11.45 -4.59
C MET A 68 17.12 11.25 -3.66
N GLU A 69 17.92 10.30 -3.97
CA GLU A 69 19.06 9.83 -3.19
C GLU A 69 20.30 10.70 -3.25
N ASN A 70 20.23 11.99 -3.62
CA ASN A 70 21.43 12.84 -3.76
C ASN A 70 22.46 12.54 -2.67
N THR A 71 23.65 12.13 -3.07
CA THR A 71 24.69 11.60 -2.19
C THR A 71 24.89 12.48 -0.95
N THR A 72 24.66 11.93 0.23
CA THR A 72 24.71 12.61 1.56
C THR A 72 23.62 13.65 1.83
N ALA A 73 22.70 13.89 0.87
CA ALA A 73 21.71 14.96 0.96
C ALA A 73 20.39 14.57 0.28
N THR A 74 19.78 13.47 0.75
CA THR A 74 18.49 12.96 0.25
C THR A 74 17.42 14.03 0.29
N LEU A 75 16.70 14.16 -0.82
CA LEU A 75 15.58 15.08 -0.94
C LEU A 75 14.27 14.30 -0.94
N HIS A 76 13.32 14.72 -0.11
CA HIS A 76 11.95 14.16 -0.07
C HIS A 76 10.93 15.23 -0.47
N GLN A 77 9.83 14.82 -1.08
CA GLN A 77 8.69 15.72 -1.29
C GLN A 77 8.03 16.10 0.05
N GLU A 78 7.23 17.18 0.05
CA GLU A 78 6.59 17.72 1.26
C GLU A 78 5.69 16.72 1.99
N PHE A 79 5.17 15.69 1.31
CA PHE A 79 4.32 14.67 1.93
C PHE A 79 5.07 13.73 2.90
N ALA A 80 6.40 13.78 2.92
CA ALA A 80 7.20 13.16 3.99
C ALA A 80 6.90 13.78 5.36
N GLN A 81 6.51 15.05 5.38
CA GLN A 81 6.19 15.78 6.60
C GLN A 81 4.79 15.39 7.10
N GLN A 82 4.75 14.79 8.28
CA GLN A 82 3.53 14.39 8.96
C GLN A 82 3.49 15.07 10.34
N ASP A 83 2.31 15.55 10.74
CA ASP A 83 2.14 16.08 12.09
C ASP A 83 2.05 14.97 13.16
N ALA A 84 2.01 15.37 14.44
CA ALA A 84 1.98 14.41 15.55
C ALA A 84 0.76 13.48 15.53
N ARG A 85 -0.38 13.95 15.03
CA ARG A 85 -1.61 13.15 14.94
C ARG A 85 -1.58 12.17 13.77
N GLU A 86 -1.01 12.56 12.63
CA GLU A 86 -0.77 11.68 11.48
C GLU A 86 0.18 10.53 11.88
N LEU A 87 1.27 10.87 12.57
CA LEU A 87 2.26 9.89 13.07
C LEU A 87 1.73 8.98 14.19
N THR A 88 0.56 9.26 14.74
CA THR A 88 -0.13 8.34 15.66
C THR A 88 -0.67 7.11 14.93
N ASP A 89 -1.02 7.24 13.67
CA ASP A 89 -1.46 6.13 12.82
C ASP A 89 -0.26 5.31 12.34
N GLU A 90 0.66 5.95 11.63
CA GLU A 90 1.89 5.36 11.09
C GLU A 90 2.81 6.44 10.51
N ASN A 91 4.10 6.15 10.44
CA ASN A 91 5.02 6.90 9.59
C ASN A 91 4.96 6.34 8.16
N ARG A 92 4.15 6.94 7.31
CA ARG A 92 3.94 6.48 5.92
C ARG A 92 5.15 6.67 5.02
N TRP A 93 6.16 7.42 5.46
CA TRP A 93 7.36 7.70 4.68
C TRP A 93 8.54 6.80 5.05
N GLU A 94 8.38 5.95 6.06
CA GLU A 94 9.46 5.13 6.61
C GLU A 94 10.09 4.18 5.57
N GLY A 95 9.27 3.56 4.74
CA GLY A 95 9.75 2.76 3.60
C GLY A 95 10.58 3.57 2.62
N THR A 96 10.10 4.77 2.24
CA THR A 96 10.83 5.68 1.34
C THR A 96 12.16 6.14 1.96
N ILE A 97 12.19 6.41 3.28
CA ILE A 97 13.45 6.75 3.96
C ILE A 97 14.46 5.60 3.88
N ALA A 98 14.02 4.36 4.04
CA ALA A 98 14.87 3.19 3.89
C ALA A 98 15.36 3.03 2.44
N HIS A 99 14.49 3.23 1.46
CA HIS A 99 14.76 3.21 0.02
C HIS A 99 15.88 4.19 -0.33
N GLU A 100 15.69 5.48 -0.03
CA GLU A 100 16.66 6.54 -0.34
C GLU A 100 17.99 6.36 0.39
N LEU A 101 17.95 5.88 1.63
CA LEU A 101 19.19 5.59 2.34
C LEU A 101 19.95 4.42 1.72
N PHE A 102 19.25 3.37 1.23
CA PHE A 102 19.92 2.20 0.66
C PHE A 102 20.59 2.49 -0.67
N HIS A 103 20.11 3.47 -1.41
CA HIS A 103 20.78 3.97 -2.59
C HIS A 103 22.23 4.43 -2.35
N HIS A 104 22.57 4.83 -1.12
CA HIS A 104 23.95 5.19 -0.78
C HIS A 104 24.93 4.02 -0.89
N TRP A 105 24.45 2.76 -0.97
CA TRP A 105 25.21 1.58 -1.38
C TRP A 105 24.92 1.19 -2.83
N PHE A 106 23.63 1.14 -3.21
CA PHE A 106 23.16 0.70 -4.53
C PHE A 106 22.62 1.89 -5.32
N GLY A 107 23.51 2.62 -5.96
CA GLY A 107 23.25 3.86 -6.68
C GLY A 107 24.46 4.80 -6.59
N ASP A 108 24.83 5.21 -5.37
CA ASP A 108 25.93 6.14 -5.14
C ASP A 108 27.30 5.45 -5.02
N TYR A 109 27.39 4.37 -4.21
CA TYR A 109 28.67 3.66 -4.00
C TYR A 109 29.01 2.74 -5.17
N VAL A 110 28.01 2.08 -5.75
CA VAL A 110 28.06 1.37 -7.03
C VAL A 110 26.91 1.86 -7.87
N THR A 111 27.19 2.47 -9.01
CA THR A 111 26.20 3.12 -9.88
C THR A 111 25.86 2.24 -11.07
N ALA A 112 24.63 2.24 -11.55
CA ALA A 112 24.25 1.60 -12.79
C ALA A 112 25.06 2.16 -13.96
N GLU A 113 25.59 1.28 -14.84
CA GLU A 113 26.38 1.67 -16.01
C GLU A 113 25.58 2.57 -16.97
N SER A 114 24.32 2.28 -17.12
CA SER A 114 23.39 3.02 -17.99
C SER A 114 21.96 2.88 -17.47
N TRP A 115 21.04 3.67 -17.99
CA TRP A 115 19.62 3.56 -17.68
C TRP A 115 19.06 2.16 -17.94
N SER A 116 19.63 1.41 -18.88
CA SER A 116 19.25 0.02 -19.14
C SER A 116 19.40 -0.88 -17.92
N HIS A 117 20.36 -0.60 -17.07
CA HIS A 117 20.67 -1.35 -15.86
C HIS A 117 20.16 -0.68 -14.57
N LEU A 118 19.17 0.22 -14.65
CA LEU A 118 18.61 0.93 -13.50
C LEU A 118 18.17 0.00 -12.35
N THR A 119 17.85 -1.24 -12.68
CA THR A 119 17.52 -2.30 -11.70
C THR A 119 18.59 -2.49 -10.62
N VAL A 120 19.89 -2.28 -10.90
CA VAL A 120 20.95 -2.44 -9.88
C VAL A 120 20.99 -1.30 -8.87
N ASN A 121 20.23 -0.23 -9.12
CA ASN A 121 19.93 0.84 -8.16
C ASN A 121 18.54 0.58 -7.54
N GLU A 122 17.48 0.75 -8.35
CA GLU A 122 16.11 0.85 -7.88
C GLU A 122 15.53 -0.43 -7.30
N SER A 123 15.85 -1.59 -7.89
CA SER A 123 15.33 -2.85 -7.35
C SER A 123 15.88 -3.16 -5.96
N PHE A 124 17.13 -2.77 -5.68
CA PHE A 124 17.73 -2.91 -4.35
C PHE A 124 17.13 -1.94 -3.35
N ALA A 125 16.93 -0.70 -3.76
CA ALA A 125 16.30 0.31 -2.92
C ALA A 125 14.85 -0.05 -2.59
N ASP A 126 14.06 -0.52 -3.56
CA ASP A 126 12.71 -1.04 -3.33
C ASP A 126 12.72 -2.26 -2.39
N TYR A 127 13.63 -3.20 -2.60
CA TYR A 127 13.76 -4.38 -1.73
C TYR A 127 14.20 -4.03 -0.31
N SER A 128 14.94 -2.95 -0.13
CA SER A 128 15.38 -2.48 1.20
C SER A 128 14.21 -2.15 2.12
N GLN A 129 13.07 -1.70 1.57
CA GLN A 129 11.84 -1.46 2.32
C GLN A 129 11.35 -2.75 2.97
N THR A 130 11.26 -3.83 2.18
CA THR A 130 10.92 -5.18 2.69
C THR A 130 11.89 -5.62 3.78
N LEU A 131 13.20 -5.47 3.56
CA LEU A 131 14.25 -5.87 4.50
C LEU A 131 14.17 -5.07 5.81
N TRP A 132 13.91 -3.76 5.71
CA TRP A 132 13.74 -2.90 6.88
C TRP A 132 12.51 -3.26 7.69
N PHE A 133 11.36 -3.44 7.05
CA PHE A 133 10.13 -3.81 7.74
C PHE A 133 10.22 -5.21 8.36
N GLU A 134 10.87 -6.17 7.68
CA GLU A 134 11.18 -7.50 8.24
C GLU A 134 12.02 -7.39 9.51
N TYR A 135 13.06 -6.58 9.49
CA TYR A 135 13.95 -6.36 10.63
C TYR A 135 13.26 -5.62 11.78
N LYS A 136 12.58 -4.52 11.48
CA LYS A 136 12.03 -3.61 12.47
C LYS A 136 10.74 -4.10 13.12
N TYR A 137 9.86 -4.70 12.33
CA TYR A 137 8.49 -5.04 12.73
C TYR A 137 8.16 -6.53 12.59
N GLY A 138 9.13 -7.33 12.18
CA GLY A 138 9.01 -8.77 12.05
C GLY A 138 8.59 -9.24 10.65
N LYS A 139 8.67 -10.57 10.46
CA LYS A 139 8.48 -11.20 9.15
C LYS A 139 7.15 -10.84 8.48
N ASP A 140 6.06 -10.79 9.22
CA ASP A 140 4.74 -10.47 8.67
C ASP A 140 4.70 -9.06 8.04
N ALA A 141 5.41 -8.10 8.61
CA ALA A 141 5.49 -6.74 8.07
C ALA A 141 6.31 -6.70 6.77
N GLY A 142 7.46 -7.39 6.72
CA GLY A 142 8.24 -7.53 5.49
C GLY A 142 7.47 -8.29 4.40
N ASP A 143 6.80 -9.39 4.74
CA ASP A 143 5.97 -10.15 3.79
C ASP A 143 4.80 -9.31 3.26
N ALA A 144 4.20 -8.45 4.09
CA ALA A 144 3.12 -7.55 3.68
C ALA A 144 3.63 -6.49 2.70
N GLU A 145 4.77 -5.87 2.97
CA GLU A 145 5.41 -4.91 2.08
C GLU A 145 5.72 -5.54 0.71
N ASN A 146 6.37 -6.68 0.73
CA ASN A 146 6.70 -7.45 -0.48
C ASN A 146 5.45 -7.88 -1.27
N TYR A 147 4.36 -8.23 -0.58
CA TYR A 147 3.08 -8.54 -1.22
C TYR A 147 2.49 -7.31 -1.94
N TRP A 148 2.49 -6.15 -1.31
CA TRP A 148 1.93 -4.94 -1.92
C TRP A 148 2.75 -4.49 -3.13
N GLY A 149 4.09 -4.60 -3.07
CA GLY A 149 4.96 -4.39 -4.22
C GLY A 149 4.60 -5.32 -5.38
N MET A 150 4.51 -6.63 -5.13
CA MET A 150 4.07 -7.61 -6.14
C MET A 150 2.69 -7.24 -6.74
N ARG A 151 1.73 -6.82 -5.90
CA ARG A 151 0.39 -6.41 -6.36
C ARG A 151 0.45 -5.18 -7.25
N ALA A 152 1.27 -4.18 -6.93
CA ALA A 152 1.46 -3.00 -7.75
C ALA A 152 1.98 -3.36 -9.15
N TYR A 153 2.97 -4.26 -9.23
CA TYR A 153 3.46 -4.78 -10.52
C TYR A 153 2.37 -5.52 -11.31
N LEU A 154 1.60 -6.41 -10.65
CA LEU A 154 0.58 -7.24 -11.31
C LEU A 154 -0.64 -6.46 -11.80
N GLN A 155 -0.91 -5.27 -11.25
CA GLN A 155 -2.04 -4.42 -11.65
C GLN A 155 -1.80 -3.62 -12.93
N GLY A 156 -0.53 -3.43 -13.33
CA GLY A 156 -0.15 -2.69 -14.53
C GLY A 156 0.04 -3.56 -15.78
N ASP A 157 0.11 -2.93 -16.95
CA ASP A 157 0.51 -3.60 -18.21
C ASP A 157 2.05 -3.71 -18.30
N ASN A 158 2.62 -4.54 -17.43
CA ASN A 158 4.06 -4.67 -17.25
C ASN A 158 4.66 -5.94 -17.90
N THR A 159 3.81 -6.79 -18.49
CA THR A 159 4.21 -8.16 -18.89
C THR A 159 5.12 -8.22 -20.11
N LYS A 160 5.27 -7.13 -20.86
CA LYS A 160 6.11 -7.06 -22.08
C LYS A 160 7.47 -6.41 -21.84
N LYS A 161 7.73 -5.89 -20.65
CA LYS A 161 8.94 -5.17 -20.32
C LYS A 161 9.95 -6.09 -19.62
N ASP A 162 11.18 -6.08 -20.10
CA ASP A 162 12.32 -6.72 -19.42
C ASP A 162 12.79 -5.86 -18.24
N LEU A 163 13.45 -6.43 -17.28
CA LEU A 163 14.03 -5.68 -16.16
C LEU A 163 15.26 -4.87 -16.64
N VAL A 164 16.14 -5.49 -17.42
CA VAL A 164 17.21 -4.81 -18.15
C VAL A 164 16.72 -4.53 -19.57
N ARG A 165 16.59 -3.25 -19.92
CA ARG A 165 16.01 -2.81 -21.21
C ARG A 165 16.98 -1.91 -21.95
N PHE A 166 17.31 -2.28 -23.18
CA PHE A 166 18.14 -1.47 -24.08
C PHE A 166 17.32 -0.60 -25.04
N TYR A 167 16.01 -0.85 -25.10
CA TYR A 167 15.07 -0.15 -25.97
C TYR A 167 14.10 0.66 -25.12
N TYR A 168 14.38 1.94 -24.93
CA TYR A 168 13.52 2.92 -24.30
C TYR A 168 13.57 4.23 -25.09
N SER A 169 12.45 4.93 -25.18
CA SER A 169 12.36 6.20 -25.92
C SER A 169 12.86 7.36 -25.07
N ASP A 170 12.60 7.33 -23.78
CA ASP A 170 13.05 8.29 -22.78
C ASP A 170 13.56 7.55 -21.54
N ARG A 171 14.53 8.13 -20.84
CA ARG A 171 15.02 7.58 -19.57
C ARG A 171 13.90 7.39 -18.54
N GLU A 172 12.90 8.28 -18.55
CA GLU A 172 11.75 8.22 -17.65
C GLU A 172 10.92 6.92 -17.85
N ASP A 173 10.99 6.28 -19.00
CA ASP A 173 10.36 4.98 -19.27
C ASP A 173 10.93 3.86 -18.40
N MET A 174 12.12 4.07 -17.82
CA MET A 174 12.79 3.11 -16.94
C MET A 174 12.27 3.15 -15.49
N PHE A 175 11.65 4.25 -15.07
CA PHE A 175 11.11 4.43 -13.72
C PHE A 175 9.68 3.90 -13.64
N ASP A 176 9.54 2.58 -13.51
CA ASP A 176 8.24 1.92 -13.52
C ASP A 176 8.19 0.71 -12.56
N ALA A 177 7.02 0.11 -12.41
CA ALA A 177 6.81 -1.05 -11.54
C ALA A 177 7.69 -2.28 -11.91
N VAL A 178 8.33 -2.28 -13.08
CA VAL A 178 9.27 -3.34 -13.45
C VAL A 178 10.62 -3.10 -12.80
N SER A 179 11.18 -1.90 -12.90
CA SER A 179 12.47 -1.55 -12.29
C SER A 179 12.43 -1.58 -10.75
N TYR A 180 11.28 -1.22 -10.17
CA TYR A 180 11.05 -1.18 -8.72
C TYR A 180 10.50 -2.51 -8.20
N GLN A 181 9.21 -2.72 -8.27
CA GLN A 181 8.49 -3.79 -7.58
C GLN A 181 8.77 -5.18 -8.13
N LYS A 182 8.84 -5.36 -9.47
CA LYS A 182 9.26 -6.64 -10.05
C LYS A 182 10.70 -6.95 -9.66
N GLY A 183 11.58 -5.96 -9.74
CA GLY A 183 12.99 -6.11 -9.39
C GLY A 183 13.18 -6.49 -7.92
N GLY A 184 12.53 -5.79 -7.00
CA GLY A 184 12.54 -6.12 -5.57
C GLY A 184 12.04 -7.54 -5.30
N ARG A 185 10.96 -7.95 -5.95
CA ARG A 185 10.42 -9.32 -5.82
C ARG A 185 11.38 -10.38 -6.39
N ILE A 186 12.06 -10.09 -7.49
CA ILE A 186 13.07 -10.98 -8.07
C ILE A 186 14.25 -11.15 -7.09
N LEU A 187 14.72 -10.09 -6.45
CA LEU A 187 15.75 -10.17 -5.42
C LEU A 187 15.29 -11.01 -4.23
N HIS A 188 14.03 -10.88 -3.81
CA HIS A 188 13.46 -11.71 -2.74
C HIS A 188 13.42 -13.20 -3.11
N MET A 189 13.02 -13.54 -4.34
CA MET A 189 13.06 -14.92 -4.84
C MET A 189 14.49 -15.44 -4.88
N LEU A 190 15.46 -14.62 -5.32
CA LEU A 190 16.86 -15.00 -5.40
C LEU A 190 17.47 -15.24 -4.01
N ARG A 191 17.16 -14.39 -3.04
CA ARG A 191 17.53 -14.59 -1.62
C ARG A 191 17.00 -15.93 -1.09
N ASN A 192 15.73 -16.24 -1.37
CA ASN A 192 15.14 -17.51 -0.94
C ASN A 192 15.83 -18.72 -1.61
N TYR A 193 16.15 -18.63 -2.90
CA TYR A 193 16.82 -19.70 -3.64
C TYR A 193 18.27 -19.94 -3.19
N LEU A 194 19.01 -18.88 -2.88
CA LEU A 194 20.43 -18.95 -2.47
C LEU A 194 20.59 -19.18 -0.96
N GLY A 195 19.62 -18.73 -0.17
CA GLY A 195 19.71 -18.58 1.28
C GLY A 195 20.42 -17.29 1.67
N ASP A 196 20.10 -16.78 2.86
CA ASP A 196 20.58 -15.48 3.37
C ASP A 196 22.10 -15.34 3.33
N SER A 197 22.83 -16.38 3.77
CA SER A 197 24.28 -16.33 3.86
C SER A 197 24.94 -16.10 2.49
N ALA A 198 24.54 -16.85 1.47
CA ALA A 198 25.11 -16.70 0.13
C ALA A 198 24.67 -15.42 -0.53
N PHE A 199 23.39 -15.04 -0.36
CA PHE A 199 22.84 -13.83 -0.94
C PHE A 199 23.56 -12.58 -0.42
N PHE A 200 23.62 -12.37 0.90
CA PHE A 200 24.23 -11.15 1.46
C PHE A 200 25.76 -11.12 1.33
N LYS A 201 26.44 -12.26 1.38
CA LYS A 201 27.89 -12.32 1.03
C LYS A 201 28.14 -11.97 -0.43
N GLY A 202 27.26 -12.39 -1.34
CA GLY A 202 27.34 -12.02 -2.76
C GLY A 202 27.12 -10.53 -2.97
N LEU A 203 26.18 -9.90 -2.23
CA LEU A 203 26.00 -8.44 -2.24
C LEU A 203 27.24 -7.71 -1.71
N ASN A 204 27.86 -8.22 -0.63
CA ASN A 204 29.14 -7.67 -0.14
C ASN A 204 30.23 -7.73 -1.21
N LEU A 205 30.40 -8.86 -1.88
CA LEU A 205 31.39 -9.01 -2.94
C LEU A 205 31.11 -8.07 -4.11
N TYR A 206 29.83 -7.96 -4.53
CA TYR A 206 29.41 -7.02 -5.58
C TYR A 206 29.81 -5.58 -5.23
N LEU A 207 29.45 -5.12 -4.02
CA LEU A 207 29.73 -3.76 -3.56
C LEU A 207 31.23 -3.47 -3.43
N THR A 208 31.98 -4.41 -2.86
CA THR A 208 33.43 -4.20 -2.62
C THR A 208 34.25 -4.23 -3.89
N THR A 209 33.89 -5.09 -4.86
CA THR A 209 34.56 -5.19 -6.16
C THR A 209 34.30 -3.98 -7.05
N ASN A 210 33.07 -3.45 -7.00
CA ASN A 210 32.63 -2.39 -7.90
C ASN A 210 32.56 -1.01 -7.24
N LYS A 211 33.10 -0.84 -6.02
CA LYS A 211 33.04 0.43 -5.29
C LYS A 211 33.56 1.60 -6.12
N PHE A 212 32.78 2.68 -6.15
CA PHE A 212 33.05 3.90 -6.93
C PHE A 212 33.22 3.67 -8.43
N LYS A 213 32.54 2.63 -8.95
CA LYS A 213 32.51 2.32 -10.39
C LYS A 213 31.06 2.12 -10.84
N SER A 214 30.92 2.08 -12.16
CA SER A 214 29.68 1.65 -12.80
C SER A 214 29.60 0.13 -12.88
N ALA A 215 28.37 -0.41 -12.72
CA ALA A 215 28.12 -1.84 -12.78
C ALA A 215 26.81 -2.16 -13.54
N GLU A 216 26.74 -3.36 -14.06
CA GLU A 216 25.59 -3.92 -14.74
C GLU A 216 25.09 -5.19 -14.04
N ALA A 217 23.93 -5.71 -14.46
CA ALA A 217 23.33 -6.91 -13.86
C ALA A 217 24.25 -8.14 -13.86
N HIS A 218 25.17 -8.26 -14.87
CA HIS A 218 26.11 -9.36 -14.91
C HIS A 218 27.19 -9.31 -13.81
N HIS A 219 27.60 -8.10 -13.38
CA HIS A 219 28.50 -7.99 -12.22
C HIS A 219 27.85 -8.54 -10.94
N LEU A 220 26.55 -8.27 -10.75
CA LEU A 220 25.79 -8.85 -9.65
C LEU A 220 25.71 -10.39 -9.77
N ARG A 221 25.40 -10.90 -10.97
CA ARG A 221 25.34 -12.35 -11.21
C ARG A 221 26.65 -13.03 -10.85
N LEU A 222 27.77 -12.54 -11.38
CA LEU A 222 29.10 -13.12 -11.15
C LEU A 222 29.46 -13.13 -9.66
N ALA A 223 29.18 -12.05 -8.92
CA ALA A 223 29.44 -12.01 -7.48
C ALA A 223 28.61 -13.05 -6.71
N LEU A 224 27.34 -13.24 -7.09
CA LEU A 224 26.47 -14.23 -6.46
C LEU A 224 26.86 -15.66 -6.83
N GLU A 225 27.28 -15.91 -8.07
CA GLU A 225 27.80 -17.22 -8.54
C GLU A 225 29.08 -17.60 -7.81
N GLU A 226 30.02 -16.65 -7.66
CA GLU A 226 31.29 -16.89 -6.95
C GLU A 226 31.05 -17.31 -5.49
N VAL A 227 30.14 -16.63 -4.80
CA VAL A 227 29.87 -16.93 -3.37
C VAL A 227 29.02 -18.20 -3.20
N SER A 228 28.05 -18.43 -4.07
CA SER A 228 27.09 -19.54 -3.92
C SER A 228 27.55 -20.83 -4.55
N GLY A 229 28.50 -20.79 -5.49
CA GLY A 229 28.89 -21.93 -6.31
C GLY A 229 27.81 -22.43 -7.26
N LYS A 230 26.74 -21.66 -7.47
CA LYS A 230 25.61 -22.03 -8.35
C LYS A 230 25.67 -21.23 -9.65
N ASP A 231 25.40 -21.88 -10.77
CA ASP A 231 25.15 -21.20 -12.04
C ASP A 231 23.79 -20.45 -11.95
N LEU A 232 23.84 -19.14 -12.12
CA LEU A 232 22.67 -18.25 -12.12
C LEU A 232 22.36 -17.70 -13.52
N THR A 233 23.05 -18.14 -14.56
CA THR A 233 22.82 -17.70 -15.93
C THR A 233 21.37 -17.86 -16.34
N TRP A 234 20.75 -19.02 -16.02
CA TRP A 234 19.33 -19.27 -16.29
C TRP A 234 18.41 -18.29 -15.57
N TYR A 235 18.74 -17.91 -14.32
CA TYR A 235 17.93 -17.02 -13.49
C TYR A 235 17.95 -15.60 -14.07
N PHE A 236 19.13 -15.08 -14.39
CA PHE A 236 19.29 -13.76 -14.98
C PHE A 236 18.68 -13.67 -16.38
N ASN A 237 18.89 -14.67 -17.23
CA ASN A 237 18.26 -14.72 -18.55
C ASN A 237 16.73 -14.72 -18.45
N GLN A 238 16.17 -15.40 -17.46
CA GLN A 238 14.72 -15.47 -17.28
C GLN A 238 14.13 -14.19 -16.71
N TRP A 239 14.76 -13.60 -15.70
CA TRP A 239 14.16 -12.57 -14.87
C TRP A 239 14.70 -11.17 -15.12
N TYR A 240 15.99 -11.03 -15.45
CA TYR A 240 16.60 -9.74 -15.74
C TYR A 240 16.50 -9.39 -17.23
N PHE A 241 16.80 -10.34 -18.11
CA PHE A 241 16.79 -10.19 -19.56
C PHE A 241 15.55 -10.76 -20.23
N GLY A 242 14.52 -11.03 -19.48
CA GLY A 242 13.27 -11.56 -19.97
C GLY A 242 12.03 -10.97 -19.27
N SER A 243 11.01 -10.73 -20.07
CA SER A 243 9.76 -10.10 -19.65
C SER A 243 8.77 -11.07 -19.03
N GLY A 244 7.76 -10.52 -18.39
CA GLY A 244 6.59 -11.25 -17.88
C GLY A 244 6.82 -11.96 -16.54
N HIS A 245 5.84 -12.80 -16.21
CA HIS A 245 5.81 -13.66 -15.04
C HIS A 245 4.92 -14.88 -15.35
N PRO A 246 5.08 -16.01 -14.62
CA PRO A 246 4.25 -17.19 -14.83
C PRO A 246 2.82 -17.00 -14.30
N LYS A 247 1.86 -17.59 -15.02
CA LYS A 247 0.49 -17.81 -14.56
C LYS A 247 0.33 -19.30 -14.31
N LEU A 248 0.10 -19.67 -13.05
CA LEU A 248 0.11 -21.05 -12.61
C LEU A 248 -1.31 -21.52 -12.25
N ASN A 249 -1.73 -22.62 -12.85
CA ASN A 249 -2.91 -23.35 -12.42
C ASN A 249 -2.44 -24.62 -11.70
N ILE A 250 -2.77 -24.72 -10.41
CA ILE A 250 -2.27 -25.77 -9.51
C ILE A 250 -3.45 -26.62 -9.07
N ASN A 251 -3.39 -27.93 -9.34
CA ASN A 251 -4.42 -28.88 -8.98
C ASN A 251 -3.86 -29.94 -8.02
N TYR A 252 -4.53 -30.12 -6.91
CA TYR A 252 -4.22 -31.08 -5.87
C TYR A 252 -5.20 -32.25 -5.93
N SER A 253 -4.71 -33.47 -5.79
CA SER A 253 -5.52 -34.64 -5.64
C SER A 253 -4.84 -35.70 -4.75
N TYR A 254 -5.62 -36.66 -4.28
CA TYR A 254 -5.13 -37.79 -3.49
C TYR A 254 -5.64 -39.10 -4.10
N GLN A 255 -4.72 -40.01 -4.37
CA GLN A 255 -4.99 -41.35 -4.90
C GLN A 255 -4.91 -42.35 -3.76
N GLN A 256 -6.07 -42.71 -3.21
CA GLN A 256 -6.13 -43.54 -1.99
C GLN A 256 -5.52 -44.94 -2.19
N GLU A 257 -5.76 -45.59 -3.32
CA GLU A 257 -5.24 -46.93 -3.62
C GLU A 257 -3.71 -46.95 -3.72
N LYS A 258 -3.14 -45.83 -4.21
CA LYS A 258 -1.66 -45.70 -4.35
C LYS A 258 -1.02 -45.01 -3.15
N LYS A 259 -1.83 -44.55 -2.18
CA LYS A 259 -1.35 -43.75 -1.04
C LYS A 259 -0.45 -42.59 -1.51
N GLN A 260 -0.93 -41.83 -2.50
CA GLN A 260 -0.17 -40.75 -3.12
C GLN A 260 -0.93 -39.46 -3.16
N ALA A 261 -0.32 -38.39 -2.68
CA ALA A 261 -0.71 -37.04 -2.99
C ALA A 261 -0.12 -36.64 -4.35
N MET A 262 -0.90 -36.00 -5.19
CA MET A 262 -0.49 -35.57 -6.53
C MET A 262 -0.73 -34.05 -6.67
N VAL A 263 0.27 -33.37 -7.21
CA VAL A 263 0.23 -31.94 -7.54
C VAL A 263 0.52 -31.77 -9.02
N VAL A 264 -0.44 -31.22 -9.76
CA VAL A 264 -0.27 -30.86 -11.17
C VAL A 264 -0.14 -29.35 -11.26
N VAL A 265 0.95 -28.86 -11.81
CA VAL A 265 1.23 -27.44 -12.04
C VAL A 265 1.25 -27.19 -13.54
N LYS A 266 0.32 -26.35 -14.01
CA LYS A 266 0.24 -25.95 -15.42
C LYS A 266 0.57 -24.47 -15.55
N GLN A 267 1.51 -24.14 -16.43
CA GLN A 267 1.79 -22.76 -16.84
C GLN A 267 0.79 -22.35 -17.92
N THR A 268 0.04 -21.25 -17.67
CA THR A 268 -1.11 -20.86 -18.51
C THR A 268 -0.96 -19.49 -19.18
N GLN A 269 0.20 -18.81 -19.02
CA GLN A 269 0.49 -17.57 -19.74
C GLN A 269 0.53 -17.82 -21.26
N ASN A 270 0.04 -16.85 -22.02
CA ASN A 270 -0.07 -16.95 -23.49
C ASN A 270 1.15 -16.38 -24.25
N THR A 271 2.30 -16.26 -23.59
CA THR A 271 3.50 -15.66 -24.18
C THR A 271 4.39 -16.67 -24.92
N GLY A 272 4.07 -17.96 -24.84
CA GLY A 272 4.92 -19.06 -25.34
C GLY A 272 6.16 -19.33 -24.50
N LYS A 273 6.45 -18.50 -23.49
CA LYS A 273 7.58 -18.65 -22.59
C LYS A 273 7.22 -19.63 -21.45
N ILE A 274 8.08 -20.59 -21.20
CA ILE A 274 8.01 -21.49 -20.05
C ILE A 274 9.02 -20.99 -19.01
N PHE A 275 8.55 -20.77 -17.78
CA PHE A 275 9.39 -20.35 -16.67
C PHE A 275 9.95 -21.54 -15.93
N ARG A 276 11.24 -21.50 -15.62
CA ARG A 276 11.92 -22.44 -14.74
C ARG A 276 11.85 -21.91 -13.31
N ILE A 277 11.21 -22.65 -12.40
CA ILE A 277 10.87 -22.17 -11.07
C ILE A 277 11.19 -23.22 -10.01
N PRO A 278 12.21 -23.01 -9.16
CA PRO A 278 12.38 -23.78 -7.95
C PRO A 278 11.39 -23.30 -6.89
N THR A 279 10.73 -24.24 -6.22
CA THR A 279 9.81 -23.90 -5.12
C THR A 279 9.65 -25.08 -4.16
N TYR A 280 9.00 -24.81 -3.02
CA TYR A 280 8.69 -25.84 -2.04
C TYR A 280 7.19 -26.15 -2.03
N ILE A 281 6.89 -27.43 -1.86
CA ILE A 281 5.54 -27.95 -1.60
C ILE A 281 5.56 -28.58 -0.21
N ASP A 282 4.76 -28.04 0.71
CA ASP A 282 4.56 -28.60 2.04
C ASP A 282 3.26 -29.44 2.05
N ILE A 283 3.34 -30.66 2.60
CA ILE A 283 2.21 -31.58 2.75
C ILE A 283 1.92 -31.75 4.22
N TYR A 284 0.71 -31.44 4.64
CA TYR A 284 0.28 -31.42 6.05
C TYR A 284 -0.62 -32.58 6.41
N HIS A 285 -0.33 -33.17 7.57
CA HIS A 285 -1.18 -34.09 8.31
C HIS A 285 -1.29 -33.60 9.75
N GLY A 286 -2.41 -32.98 10.10
CA GLY A 286 -2.53 -32.23 11.34
C GLY A 286 -1.47 -31.14 11.42
N LYS A 287 -0.70 -31.13 12.50
CA LYS A 287 0.40 -30.15 12.71
C LYS A 287 1.71 -30.57 12.04
N ASN A 288 1.83 -31.82 11.61
CA ASN A 288 3.05 -32.34 10.98
C ASN A 288 3.08 -32.00 9.51
N LYS A 289 4.26 -31.64 9.01
CA LYS A 289 4.45 -31.39 7.58
C LYS A 289 5.71 -32.04 7.04
N SER A 290 5.66 -32.48 5.80
CA SER A 290 6.85 -32.79 4.99
C SER A 290 7.06 -31.70 3.96
N ARG A 291 8.31 -31.24 3.83
CA ARG A 291 8.72 -30.20 2.88
C ARG A 291 9.47 -30.82 1.71
N ASN A 292 9.05 -30.52 0.51
CA ASN A 292 9.58 -31.09 -0.70
C ASN A 292 9.96 -29.97 -1.69
N MET A 293 11.24 -29.92 -2.08
CA MET A 293 11.71 -29.02 -3.13
C MET A 293 11.36 -29.61 -4.49
N VAL A 294 10.80 -28.81 -5.37
CA VAL A 294 10.45 -29.19 -6.74
C VAL A 294 10.91 -28.13 -7.73
N TRP A 295 11.09 -28.54 -8.97
CA TRP A 295 11.35 -27.67 -10.10
C TRP A 295 10.19 -27.75 -11.08
N ILE A 296 9.63 -26.61 -11.44
CA ILE A 296 8.67 -26.48 -12.53
C ILE A 296 9.49 -26.05 -13.74
N GLU A 297 9.53 -26.89 -14.78
CA GLU A 297 10.39 -26.67 -15.95
C GLU A 297 9.64 -26.87 -17.28
N ASN A 298 8.41 -27.38 -17.21
CA ASN A 298 7.59 -27.69 -18.37
C ASN A 298 6.28 -26.90 -18.38
N ALA A 299 5.55 -26.95 -19.50
CA ALA A 299 4.20 -26.39 -19.58
C ALA A 299 3.23 -27.07 -18.59
N ILE A 300 3.49 -28.34 -18.27
CA ILE A 300 2.77 -29.12 -17.27
C ILE A 300 3.78 -29.99 -16.55
N ASP A 301 3.89 -29.84 -15.24
CA ASP A 301 4.64 -30.71 -14.35
C ASP A 301 3.69 -31.43 -13.40
N THR A 302 4.00 -32.67 -13.07
CA THR A 302 3.24 -33.49 -12.12
C THR A 302 4.18 -34.07 -11.07
N PHE A 303 3.87 -33.81 -9.81
CA PHE A 303 4.64 -34.29 -8.66
C PHE A 303 3.82 -35.28 -7.85
N TYR A 304 4.46 -36.37 -7.42
CA TYR A 304 3.86 -37.40 -6.61
C TYR A 304 4.59 -37.51 -5.28
N PHE A 305 3.83 -37.57 -4.19
CA PHE A 305 4.36 -37.69 -2.83
C PHE A 305 3.67 -38.83 -2.10
N THR A 306 4.43 -39.72 -1.49
CA THR A 306 3.86 -40.77 -0.66
C THR A 306 3.13 -40.18 0.53
N SER A 307 1.91 -40.64 0.76
CA SER A 307 1.04 -40.14 1.82
C SER A 307 0.05 -41.22 2.22
N GLU A 308 0.20 -41.77 3.44
CA GLU A 308 -0.61 -42.89 3.93
C GLU A 308 -2.10 -42.56 4.00
N THR A 309 -2.43 -41.32 4.27
CA THR A 309 -3.81 -40.78 4.32
C THR A 309 -3.92 -39.54 3.45
N LYS A 310 -5.15 -39.14 3.16
CA LYS A 310 -5.39 -37.86 2.45
C LYS A 310 -4.84 -36.71 3.26
N PRO A 311 -3.96 -35.85 2.70
CA PRO A 311 -3.45 -34.66 3.40
C PRO A 311 -4.59 -33.68 3.76
N ASP A 312 -4.46 -33.03 4.93
CA ASP A 312 -5.32 -31.93 5.31
C ASP A 312 -5.07 -30.69 4.45
N LEU A 313 -3.80 -30.49 4.04
CA LEU A 313 -3.39 -29.41 3.15
C LEU A 313 -2.19 -29.83 2.31
N ILE A 314 -2.20 -29.49 1.05
CA ILE A 314 -1.00 -29.41 0.21
C ILE A 314 -0.79 -27.94 -0.12
N ASN A 315 0.36 -27.38 0.28
CA ASN A 315 0.65 -25.96 0.16
C ASN A 315 1.79 -25.75 -0.84
N PHE A 316 1.45 -25.32 -2.04
CA PHE A 316 2.39 -24.94 -3.09
C PHE A 316 2.96 -23.55 -2.80
N ASP A 317 4.24 -23.33 -3.19
CA ASP A 317 4.96 -22.08 -2.88
C ASP A 317 4.86 -21.81 -1.37
N SER A 318 5.32 -22.77 -0.57
CA SER A 318 5.08 -22.78 0.87
C SER A 318 5.74 -21.61 1.62
N ASP A 319 6.75 -20.97 1.03
CA ASP A 319 7.36 -19.75 1.56
C ASP A 319 6.72 -18.47 1.00
N LYS A 320 5.80 -18.61 0.01
CA LYS A 320 5.05 -17.50 -0.61
C LYS A 320 5.94 -16.45 -1.28
N VAL A 321 7.03 -16.88 -1.88
CA VAL A 321 8.04 -15.97 -2.46
C VAL A 321 7.87 -15.74 -3.96
N LEU A 322 7.14 -16.58 -4.69
CA LEU A 322 7.09 -16.52 -6.13
C LEU A 322 6.42 -15.24 -6.66
N LEU A 323 7.03 -14.65 -7.68
CA LEU A 323 6.38 -13.69 -8.56
C LEU A 323 5.51 -14.45 -9.56
N ALA A 324 4.25 -14.67 -9.25
CA ALA A 324 3.34 -15.43 -10.07
C ALA A 324 1.87 -15.04 -9.83
N GLU A 325 1.04 -15.16 -10.86
CA GLU A 325 -0.40 -15.29 -10.68
C GLU A 325 -0.72 -16.78 -10.45
N LYS A 326 -1.49 -17.10 -9.40
CA LYS A 326 -1.81 -18.48 -9.02
C LYS A 326 -3.31 -18.71 -8.92
N THR A 327 -3.79 -19.83 -9.45
CA THR A 327 -5.11 -20.39 -9.19
C THR A 327 -4.96 -21.79 -8.66
N GLU A 328 -5.66 -22.10 -7.56
CA GLU A 328 -5.55 -23.37 -6.85
C GLU A 328 -6.95 -23.95 -6.60
N ASN A 329 -7.07 -25.28 -6.64
CA ASN A 329 -8.34 -25.98 -6.35
C ASN A 329 -8.54 -26.30 -4.85
N LYS A 330 -7.90 -25.56 -3.95
CA LYS A 330 -8.12 -25.65 -2.49
C LYS A 330 -9.58 -25.38 -2.13
N ASN A 331 -10.11 -26.16 -1.21
CA ASN A 331 -11.44 -25.96 -0.64
C ASN A 331 -11.38 -25.22 0.71
N LEU A 332 -12.54 -24.98 1.34
CA LEU A 332 -12.62 -24.24 2.60
C LEU A 332 -11.81 -24.91 3.72
N ASP A 333 -11.88 -26.25 3.87
CA ASP A 333 -11.14 -26.96 4.91
C ASP A 333 -9.63 -26.83 4.72
N ASN A 334 -9.13 -26.83 3.48
CA ASN A 334 -7.72 -26.59 3.18
C ASN A 334 -7.27 -25.19 3.59
N TYR A 335 -8.07 -24.14 3.29
CA TYR A 335 -7.75 -22.76 3.68
C TYR A 335 -7.84 -22.56 5.20
N ILE A 336 -8.78 -23.21 5.87
CA ILE A 336 -8.86 -23.19 7.34
C ILE A 336 -7.60 -23.84 7.93
N HIS A 337 -7.21 -25.01 7.43
CA HIS A 337 -5.98 -25.66 7.87
C HIS A 337 -4.74 -24.78 7.62
N GLN A 338 -4.68 -24.14 6.44
CA GLN A 338 -3.61 -23.22 6.06
C GLN A 338 -3.46 -22.06 7.06
N TYR A 339 -4.58 -21.43 7.46
CA TYR A 339 -4.57 -20.34 8.44
C TYR A 339 -3.92 -20.75 9.77
N TYR A 340 -4.31 -21.90 10.31
CA TYR A 340 -3.85 -22.31 11.63
C TYR A 340 -2.47 -22.97 11.67
N HIS A 341 -1.96 -23.50 10.55
CA HIS A 341 -0.79 -24.37 10.56
C HIS A 341 0.37 -23.95 9.66
N SER A 342 0.16 -23.10 8.65
CA SER A 342 1.26 -22.69 7.74
C SER A 342 2.10 -21.55 8.29
N GLY A 343 1.54 -20.63 9.05
CA GLY A 343 2.26 -19.62 9.83
C GLY A 343 2.66 -18.35 9.07
N ASN A 344 2.78 -18.34 7.75
CA ASN A 344 3.17 -17.17 6.97
C ASN A 344 2.02 -16.15 6.88
N TYR A 345 2.37 -14.88 6.77
CA TYR A 345 1.39 -13.81 6.52
C TYR A 345 0.51 -14.10 5.30
N MET A 346 1.12 -14.48 4.17
CA MET A 346 0.38 -14.74 2.94
C MET A 346 -0.55 -15.95 3.03
N ASP A 347 -0.16 -17.00 3.75
CA ASP A 347 -1.03 -18.16 4.01
C ASP A 347 -2.29 -17.76 4.78
N ARG A 348 -2.12 -16.95 5.84
CA ARG A 348 -3.24 -16.46 6.62
C ARG A 348 -4.11 -15.49 5.83
N ARG A 349 -3.48 -14.61 5.04
CA ARG A 349 -4.17 -13.67 4.15
C ARG A 349 -5.04 -14.38 3.12
N GLU A 350 -4.49 -15.38 2.41
CA GLU A 350 -5.22 -16.18 1.41
C GLU A 350 -6.43 -16.87 2.04
N ALA A 351 -6.27 -17.42 3.25
CA ALA A 351 -7.35 -18.08 3.98
C ALA A 351 -8.45 -17.10 4.40
N VAL A 352 -8.10 -15.93 4.93
CA VAL A 352 -9.07 -14.89 5.29
C VAL A 352 -9.81 -14.37 4.05
N ASP A 353 -9.11 -14.16 2.93
CA ASP A 353 -9.72 -13.76 1.67
C ASP A 353 -10.71 -14.82 1.15
N PHE A 354 -10.35 -16.10 1.24
CA PHE A 354 -11.24 -17.19 0.82
C PHE A 354 -12.46 -17.30 1.74
N CYS A 355 -12.27 -17.26 3.06
CA CYS A 355 -13.36 -17.29 4.04
C CYS A 355 -14.30 -16.08 3.87
N GLY A 356 -13.77 -14.91 3.54
CA GLY A 356 -14.60 -13.74 3.20
C GLY A 356 -15.54 -13.96 2.02
N ARG A 357 -15.10 -14.70 1.01
CA ARG A 357 -15.98 -15.10 -0.13
C ARG A 357 -16.99 -16.19 0.23
N LYS A 358 -16.74 -16.93 1.31
CA LYS A 358 -17.55 -18.03 1.83
C LYS A 358 -18.20 -17.70 3.18
N ILE A 359 -18.39 -16.41 3.46
CA ILE A 359 -18.79 -15.90 4.79
C ILE A 359 -20.09 -16.48 5.33
N GLU A 360 -20.96 -17.01 4.48
CA GLU A 360 -22.20 -17.63 4.95
C GLU A 360 -21.97 -19.04 5.55
N GLU A 361 -20.83 -19.68 5.26
CA GLU A 361 -20.49 -20.99 5.81
C GLU A 361 -20.03 -20.88 7.28
N PRO A 362 -20.55 -21.70 8.22
CA PRO A 362 -20.22 -21.60 9.66
C PRO A 362 -18.72 -21.67 9.94
N LYS A 363 -17.99 -22.55 9.25
CA LYS A 363 -16.53 -22.69 9.41
C LYS A 363 -15.78 -21.41 8.97
N ALA A 364 -16.24 -20.74 7.92
CA ALA A 364 -15.66 -19.49 7.46
C ALA A 364 -15.91 -18.36 8.46
N LYS A 365 -17.13 -18.26 9.02
CA LYS A 365 -17.44 -17.31 10.10
C LYS A 365 -16.54 -17.51 11.31
N ALA A 366 -16.33 -18.76 11.74
CA ALA A 366 -15.46 -19.07 12.87
C ALA A 366 -14.01 -18.59 12.62
N LEU A 367 -13.41 -18.88 11.46
CA LEU A 367 -12.08 -18.42 11.13
C LEU A 367 -11.99 -16.88 11.12
N LEU A 368 -12.99 -16.19 10.56
CA LEU A 368 -12.99 -14.72 10.52
C LEU A 368 -13.07 -14.11 11.94
N LEU A 369 -13.82 -14.74 12.87
CA LEU A 369 -13.82 -14.34 14.28
C LEU A 369 -12.45 -14.50 14.95
N ASP A 370 -11.75 -15.61 14.67
CA ASP A 370 -10.41 -15.84 15.18
C ASP A 370 -9.40 -14.86 14.58
N ALA A 371 -9.56 -14.54 13.29
CA ALA A 371 -8.70 -13.59 12.58
C ALA A 371 -8.80 -12.14 13.12
N PHE A 372 -9.85 -11.78 13.88
CA PHE A 372 -9.91 -10.50 14.59
C PHE A 372 -8.89 -10.39 15.74
N ALA A 373 -8.33 -11.51 16.18
CA ALA A 373 -7.30 -11.59 17.20
C ALA A 373 -5.92 -11.99 16.64
N ASP A 374 -5.75 -12.02 15.31
CA ASP A 374 -4.46 -12.32 14.70
C ASP A 374 -3.37 -11.38 15.22
N SER A 375 -2.16 -11.90 15.41
CA SER A 375 -1.02 -11.11 15.91
C SER A 375 -0.70 -9.92 15.00
N PHE A 376 -0.85 -10.09 13.68
CA PHE A 376 -0.56 -9.06 12.70
C PHE A 376 -1.79 -8.20 12.38
N HIS A 377 -1.67 -6.90 12.59
CA HIS A 377 -2.76 -5.95 12.36
C HIS A 377 -3.32 -5.99 10.93
N GLY A 378 -2.46 -6.28 9.93
CA GLY A 378 -2.88 -6.40 8.52
C GLY A 378 -3.89 -7.52 8.29
N ILE A 379 -3.78 -8.65 9.02
CA ILE A 379 -4.77 -9.75 8.99
C ILE A 379 -6.04 -9.35 9.73
N ARG A 380 -5.93 -8.70 10.91
CA ARG A 380 -7.12 -8.21 11.63
C ARG A 380 -7.93 -7.23 10.80
N GLY A 381 -7.25 -6.25 10.17
CA GLY A 381 -7.88 -5.27 9.28
C GLY A 381 -8.53 -5.93 8.06
N LEU A 382 -7.87 -6.91 7.46
CA LEU A 382 -8.41 -7.68 6.35
C LEU A 382 -9.69 -8.43 6.76
N ALA A 383 -9.68 -9.12 7.90
CA ALA A 383 -10.85 -9.85 8.40
C ALA A 383 -12.04 -8.90 8.62
N ILE A 384 -11.82 -7.74 9.27
CA ILE A 384 -12.86 -6.71 9.45
C ILE A 384 -13.42 -6.24 8.10
N SER A 385 -12.58 -6.07 7.08
CA SER A 385 -13.00 -5.60 5.76
C SER A 385 -13.91 -6.60 5.01
N LYS A 386 -13.96 -7.87 5.44
CA LYS A 386 -14.86 -8.89 4.86
C LYS A 386 -16.28 -8.85 5.44
N ILE A 387 -16.50 -8.07 6.51
CA ILE A 387 -17.76 -8.06 7.25
C ILE A 387 -18.64 -6.91 6.79
N ASP A 388 -19.88 -7.23 6.47
CA ASP A 388 -20.94 -6.26 6.18
C ASP A 388 -22.05 -6.34 7.25
N LEU A 389 -21.94 -5.49 8.28
CA LEU A 389 -22.92 -5.44 9.37
C LEU A 389 -24.28 -4.84 8.97
N LYS A 390 -24.47 -4.43 7.72
CA LYS A 390 -25.81 -4.15 7.18
C LYS A 390 -26.63 -5.44 7.01
N LYS A 391 -25.94 -6.59 6.80
CA LYS A 391 -26.56 -7.90 6.69
C LYS A 391 -26.81 -8.48 8.06
N GLU A 392 -28.07 -8.85 8.35
CA GLU A 392 -28.48 -9.39 9.63
C GLU A 392 -27.73 -10.67 10.00
N THR A 393 -27.55 -11.61 9.06
CA THR A 393 -26.83 -12.88 9.26
C THR A 393 -25.36 -12.69 9.68
N GLN A 394 -24.76 -11.56 9.32
CA GLN A 394 -23.41 -11.22 9.72
C GLN A 394 -23.41 -10.39 11.01
N ARG A 395 -24.39 -9.52 11.19
CA ARG A 395 -24.57 -8.72 12.40
C ARG A 395 -24.69 -9.60 13.63
N GLU A 396 -25.57 -10.61 13.62
CA GLU A 396 -25.76 -11.55 14.71
C GLU A 396 -24.45 -12.20 15.20
N VAL A 397 -23.53 -12.49 14.25
CA VAL A 397 -22.28 -13.19 14.57
C VAL A 397 -21.17 -12.24 14.98
N PHE A 398 -21.00 -11.11 14.27
CA PHE A 398 -19.78 -10.32 14.36
C PHE A 398 -19.91 -9.02 15.17
N GLU A 399 -21.12 -8.43 15.26
CA GLU A 399 -21.33 -7.10 15.83
C GLU A 399 -20.79 -6.96 17.25
N LYS A 400 -21.24 -7.84 18.16
CA LYS A 400 -20.83 -7.80 19.58
C LYS A 400 -19.33 -8.03 19.76
N LYS A 401 -18.75 -8.91 18.95
CA LYS A 401 -17.31 -9.17 18.99
C LYS A 401 -16.52 -7.95 18.54
N ILE A 402 -16.90 -7.32 17.43
CA ILE A 402 -16.24 -6.10 16.95
C ILE A 402 -16.37 -4.99 18.00
N ALA A 403 -17.57 -4.76 18.55
CA ALA A 403 -17.78 -3.75 19.58
C ALA A 403 -16.87 -3.95 20.81
N SER A 404 -16.70 -5.19 21.27
CA SER A 404 -15.82 -5.51 22.40
C SER A 404 -14.34 -5.26 22.15
N LEU A 405 -13.90 -5.35 20.88
CA LEU A 405 -12.49 -5.19 20.50
C LEU A 405 -12.08 -3.73 20.29
N VAL A 406 -13.01 -2.80 20.03
CA VAL A 406 -12.70 -1.39 19.79
C VAL A 406 -11.83 -0.78 20.90
N ALA A 407 -12.13 -1.09 22.15
CA ALA A 407 -11.40 -0.53 23.29
C ALA A 407 -9.95 -1.01 23.36
N THR A 408 -9.70 -2.27 23.00
CA THR A 408 -8.39 -2.94 23.14
C THR A 408 -7.53 -2.90 21.89
N GLU A 409 -8.11 -2.63 20.70
CA GLU A 409 -7.35 -2.53 19.46
C GLU A 409 -6.36 -1.36 19.52
N LYS A 410 -5.08 -1.67 19.32
CA LYS A 410 -3.98 -0.69 19.38
C LYS A 410 -3.68 -0.06 18.03
N ASN A 411 -3.87 -0.82 16.94
CA ASN A 411 -3.64 -0.30 15.60
C ASN A 411 -4.78 0.63 15.21
N ARG A 412 -4.47 1.90 14.97
CA ARG A 412 -5.46 2.96 14.70
C ARG A 412 -6.27 2.72 13.43
N PRO A 413 -5.67 2.37 12.29
CA PRO A 413 -6.41 1.99 11.09
C PRO A 413 -7.41 0.84 11.30
N VAL A 414 -7.02 -0.22 12.03
CA VAL A 414 -7.92 -1.34 12.34
C VAL A 414 -9.07 -0.88 13.24
N LYS A 415 -8.77 -0.10 14.30
CA LYS A 415 -9.81 0.50 15.16
C LYS A 415 -10.80 1.34 14.36
N ALA A 416 -10.32 2.16 13.44
CA ALA A 416 -11.18 2.97 12.56
C ALA A 416 -12.07 2.11 11.65
N SER A 417 -11.55 0.97 11.16
CA SER A 417 -12.33 0.01 10.37
C SER A 417 -13.44 -0.64 11.21
N MET A 418 -13.15 -0.98 12.48
CA MET A 418 -14.16 -1.49 13.44
C MET A 418 -15.28 -0.46 13.68
N LEU A 419 -14.91 0.82 13.91
CA LEU A 419 -15.89 1.90 14.09
C LEU A 419 -16.76 2.09 12.86
N THR A 420 -16.17 2.02 11.68
CA THR A 420 -16.91 2.10 10.41
C THR A 420 -17.90 0.94 10.25
N ALA A 421 -17.46 -0.28 10.57
CA ALA A 421 -18.34 -1.46 10.53
C ALA A 421 -19.52 -1.32 11.50
N LEU A 422 -19.25 -0.90 12.75
CA LEU A 422 -20.30 -0.67 13.76
C LEU A 422 -21.26 0.45 13.36
N GLY A 423 -20.78 1.53 12.76
CA GLY A 423 -21.64 2.61 12.24
C GLY A 423 -22.69 2.09 11.25
N ASN A 424 -22.34 1.10 10.44
CA ASN A 424 -23.26 0.48 9.48
C ASN A 424 -24.44 -0.27 10.12
N THR A 425 -24.40 -0.56 11.43
CA THR A 425 -25.53 -1.19 12.15
C THR A 425 -26.67 -0.24 12.46
N ASN A 426 -26.40 1.08 12.42
CA ASN A 426 -27.32 2.14 12.87
C ASN A 426 -27.82 1.93 14.34
N ASN A 427 -27.04 1.24 15.16
CA ASN A 427 -27.39 0.99 16.56
C ASN A 427 -26.99 2.19 17.44
N LYS A 428 -27.98 2.88 17.98
CA LYS A 428 -27.78 4.09 18.80
C LYS A 428 -27.05 3.82 20.12
N GLU A 429 -27.07 2.59 20.62
CA GLU A 429 -26.36 2.23 21.85
C GLU A 429 -24.84 2.41 21.72
N TYR A 430 -24.30 2.30 20.50
CA TYR A 430 -22.87 2.49 20.25
C TYR A 430 -22.42 3.96 20.26
N SER A 431 -23.34 4.91 20.42
CA SER A 431 -22.97 6.33 20.66
C SER A 431 -22.02 6.48 21.86
N ILE A 432 -22.13 5.61 22.86
CA ILE A 432 -21.21 5.56 24.03
C ILE A 432 -19.77 5.20 23.60
N ILE A 433 -19.59 4.43 22.53
CA ILE A 433 -18.27 4.09 21.97
C ILE A 433 -17.74 5.26 21.11
N TYR A 434 -18.62 5.88 20.31
CA TYR A 434 -18.19 6.90 19.35
C TYR A 434 -17.82 8.22 20.01
N LEU A 435 -18.63 8.69 20.97
CA LEU A 435 -18.48 10.02 21.59
C LEU A 435 -17.07 10.28 22.19
N PRO A 436 -16.46 9.40 22.99
CA PRO A 436 -15.10 9.65 23.47
C PRO A 436 -14.06 9.62 22.35
N LEU A 437 -14.28 8.82 21.29
CA LEU A 437 -13.32 8.62 20.20
C LEU A 437 -13.34 9.71 19.14
N VAL A 438 -14.34 10.61 19.12
CA VAL A 438 -14.28 11.79 18.22
C VAL A 438 -13.11 12.73 18.55
N ASN A 439 -12.59 12.68 19.77
CA ASN A 439 -11.42 13.43 20.24
C ASN A 439 -10.14 12.58 20.28
N ASP A 440 -10.12 11.41 19.66
CA ASP A 440 -8.90 10.57 19.60
C ASP A 440 -7.73 11.36 18.98
N SER A 441 -6.51 11.04 19.42
CA SER A 441 -5.28 11.63 18.89
C SER A 441 -5.05 11.31 17.40
N SER A 442 -5.63 10.23 16.89
CA SER A 442 -5.59 9.83 15.48
C SER A 442 -6.69 10.55 14.69
N TYR A 443 -6.34 11.20 13.59
CA TYR A 443 -7.32 11.73 12.64
C TYR A 443 -8.20 10.64 12.02
N THR A 444 -7.63 9.45 11.84
CA THR A 444 -8.32 8.30 11.22
C THR A 444 -9.39 7.75 12.16
N VAL A 445 -9.07 7.59 13.44
CA VAL A 445 -10.01 7.11 14.47
C VAL A 445 -11.09 8.18 14.74
N ALA A 446 -10.68 9.44 14.97
CA ALA A 446 -11.61 10.53 15.23
C ALA A 446 -12.61 10.73 14.08
N GLY A 447 -12.13 10.68 12.84
CA GLY A 447 -12.98 10.75 11.65
C GLY A 447 -13.95 9.57 11.54
N ALA A 448 -13.48 8.34 11.81
CA ALA A 448 -14.35 7.15 11.80
C ALA A 448 -15.44 7.21 12.88
N ALA A 449 -15.06 7.66 14.08
CA ALA A 449 -16.00 7.82 15.19
C ALA A 449 -17.07 8.89 14.89
N LEU A 450 -16.65 10.03 14.33
CA LEU A 450 -17.57 11.10 13.95
C LEU A 450 -18.52 10.69 12.83
N ALA A 451 -18.02 9.94 11.82
CA ALA A 451 -18.86 9.41 10.75
C ALA A 451 -19.89 8.38 11.27
N ALA A 452 -19.47 7.50 12.20
CA ALA A 452 -20.38 6.56 12.83
C ALA A 452 -21.42 7.28 13.74
N LEU A 453 -21.00 8.33 14.43
CA LEU A 453 -21.89 9.15 15.26
C LEU A 453 -22.93 9.89 14.39
N GLU A 454 -22.54 10.39 13.21
CA GLU A 454 -23.49 11.03 12.26
C GLU A 454 -24.68 10.10 11.92
N ILE A 455 -24.42 8.82 11.78
CA ILE A 455 -25.46 7.84 11.44
C ILE A 455 -26.45 7.65 12.59
N VAL A 456 -25.98 7.63 13.85
CA VAL A 456 -26.81 7.30 15.01
C VAL A 456 -27.35 8.52 15.75
N ASP A 457 -26.65 9.66 15.68
CA ASP A 457 -27.00 10.94 16.30
C ASP A 457 -26.46 12.11 15.45
N SER A 458 -27.16 12.43 14.37
CA SER A 458 -26.74 13.48 13.43
C SER A 458 -26.70 14.87 14.08
N ALA A 459 -27.59 15.17 15.02
CA ALA A 459 -27.60 16.47 15.70
C ALA A 459 -26.31 16.70 16.49
N LYS A 460 -25.89 15.69 17.27
CA LYS A 460 -24.64 15.72 18.02
C LYS A 460 -23.42 15.79 17.11
N ALA A 461 -23.43 15.04 16.01
CA ALA A 461 -22.33 15.05 15.04
C ALA A 461 -22.18 16.42 14.34
N ILE A 462 -23.28 17.10 14.03
CA ILE A 462 -23.27 18.47 13.46
C ILE A 462 -22.64 19.46 14.44
N ASP A 463 -23.02 19.43 15.72
CA ASP A 463 -22.46 20.33 16.74
C ASP A 463 -20.95 20.11 16.89
N ILE A 464 -20.50 18.87 16.90
CA ILE A 464 -19.08 18.52 16.96
C ILE A 464 -18.36 18.97 15.69
N ALA A 465 -18.93 18.74 14.49
CA ALA A 465 -18.36 19.19 13.24
C ALA A 465 -18.21 20.72 13.17
N LYS A 466 -19.21 21.47 13.65
CA LYS A 466 -19.13 22.96 13.78
C LYS A 466 -18.01 23.40 14.73
N ALA A 467 -17.79 22.69 15.83
CA ALA A 467 -16.68 22.98 16.72
C ALA A 467 -15.32 22.70 16.07
N PHE A 468 -15.20 21.59 15.35
CA PHE A 468 -13.98 21.21 14.63
C PHE A 468 -13.65 22.15 13.46
N SER A 469 -14.62 22.76 12.79
CA SER A 469 -14.37 23.69 11.67
C SER A 469 -13.54 24.93 12.05
N LYS A 470 -13.37 25.18 13.35
CA LYS A 470 -12.53 26.27 13.88
C LYS A 470 -11.06 25.87 14.05
N GLN A 471 -10.70 24.64 13.72
CA GLN A 471 -9.36 24.07 13.86
C GLN A 471 -8.77 23.67 12.52
N THR A 472 -7.43 23.56 12.44
CA THR A 472 -6.78 22.94 11.30
C THR A 472 -6.94 21.43 11.41
N LEU A 473 -7.60 20.84 10.44
CA LEU A 473 -7.87 19.40 10.38
C LEU A 473 -7.16 18.79 9.18
N LYS A 474 -6.83 17.49 9.31
CA LYS A 474 -6.22 16.71 8.22
C LYS A 474 -6.89 15.34 8.09
N LYS A 475 -6.60 14.67 6.97
CA LYS A 475 -6.99 13.27 6.73
C LYS A 475 -8.51 13.05 6.92
N ARG A 476 -8.85 11.84 7.33
CA ARG A 476 -10.25 11.40 7.46
C ARG A 476 -11.11 12.33 8.32
N LEU A 477 -10.57 12.93 9.38
CA LEU A 477 -11.34 13.84 10.21
C LEU A 477 -11.77 15.10 9.43
N ASN A 478 -10.85 15.67 8.63
CA ASN A 478 -11.14 16.80 7.78
C ASN A 478 -12.25 16.45 6.76
N THR A 479 -12.11 15.32 6.07
CA THR A 479 -13.10 14.85 5.10
C THR A 479 -14.48 14.68 5.73
N VAL A 480 -14.56 14.02 6.88
CA VAL A 480 -15.84 13.76 7.56
C VAL A 480 -16.47 15.05 8.06
N VAL A 481 -15.72 15.94 8.71
CA VAL A 481 -16.22 17.26 9.16
C VAL A 481 -16.76 18.05 7.97
N THR A 482 -16.01 18.11 6.89
CA THR A 482 -16.43 18.83 5.67
C THR A 482 -17.69 18.22 5.07
N THR A 483 -17.78 16.88 5.01
CA THR A 483 -18.97 16.17 4.51
C THR A 483 -20.22 16.48 5.35
N ILE A 484 -20.11 16.42 6.68
CA ILE A 484 -21.22 16.75 7.59
C ILE A 484 -21.66 18.20 7.40
N LEU A 485 -20.72 19.16 7.39
CA LEU A 485 -21.04 20.58 7.25
C LEU A 485 -21.58 20.90 5.86
N THR A 486 -21.19 20.18 4.83
CA THR A 486 -21.74 20.33 3.49
C THR A 486 -23.17 19.80 3.41
N LYS A 487 -23.43 18.65 4.03
CA LYS A 487 -24.74 17.99 4.02
C LYS A 487 -25.78 18.75 4.86
N TYR A 488 -25.42 19.14 6.07
CA TYR A 488 -26.33 19.72 7.06
C TYR A 488 -26.10 21.19 7.34
N GLY A 489 -24.95 21.74 6.94
CA GLY A 489 -24.58 23.13 7.15
C GLY A 489 -25.37 24.06 6.27
N ASP A 490 -25.28 25.32 6.64
CA ASP A 490 -25.80 26.47 5.92
C ASP A 490 -24.66 27.31 5.31
N GLU A 491 -25.01 28.47 4.77
CA GLU A 491 -24.07 29.40 4.16
C GLU A 491 -22.96 29.91 5.11
N GLN A 492 -23.14 29.79 6.46
CA GLN A 492 -22.10 30.19 7.42
C GLN A 492 -20.89 29.24 7.36
N MET A 493 -21.07 28.00 6.91
CA MET A 493 -20.00 27.01 6.76
C MET A 493 -19.28 27.10 5.41
N PHE A 494 -19.74 27.96 4.51
CA PHE A 494 -19.20 28.07 3.15
C PHE A 494 -17.69 28.32 3.13
N ASP A 495 -17.18 29.26 3.90
CA ASP A 495 -15.75 29.64 3.85
C ASP A 495 -14.83 28.50 4.29
N PHE A 496 -15.23 27.74 5.31
CA PHE A 496 -14.48 26.55 5.73
C PHE A 496 -14.49 25.47 4.64
N VAL A 497 -15.66 25.15 4.10
CA VAL A 497 -15.81 24.11 3.08
C VAL A 497 -15.08 24.51 1.79
N ALA A 498 -15.25 25.73 1.33
CA ALA A 498 -14.59 26.25 0.13
C ALA A 498 -13.07 26.28 0.27
N SER A 499 -12.55 26.71 1.44
CA SER A 499 -11.10 26.67 1.71
C SER A 499 -10.56 25.26 1.73
N THR A 500 -11.29 24.32 2.33
CA THR A 500 -10.89 22.89 2.35
C THR A 500 -10.86 22.30 0.94
N TYR A 501 -11.95 22.49 0.18
CA TYR A 501 -12.06 22.01 -1.19
C TYR A 501 -10.96 22.56 -2.11
N GLY A 502 -10.68 23.87 -1.99
CA GLY A 502 -9.63 24.54 -2.78
C GLY A 502 -8.22 23.98 -2.54
N LYS A 503 -7.92 23.58 -1.29
CA LYS A 503 -6.60 23.06 -0.89
C LYS A 503 -6.38 21.58 -1.23
N LEU A 504 -7.42 20.82 -1.57
CA LEU A 504 -7.27 19.42 -1.94
C LEU A 504 -6.49 19.29 -3.25
N ASN A 505 -5.57 18.33 -3.29
CA ASN A 505 -4.81 18.03 -4.49
C ASN A 505 -5.75 17.62 -5.63
N ILE A 506 -5.50 18.18 -6.81
CA ILE A 506 -6.29 17.95 -8.05
C ILE A 506 -6.32 16.47 -8.44
N GLN A 507 -5.25 15.74 -8.17
CA GLN A 507 -5.14 14.31 -8.50
C GLN A 507 -5.73 13.39 -7.42
N SER A 508 -6.24 13.94 -6.30
CA SER A 508 -6.79 13.12 -5.23
C SER A 508 -8.23 12.68 -5.51
N SER A 509 -8.54 11.41 -5.24
CA SER A 509 -9.93 10.90 -5.25
C SER A 509 -10.81 11.69 -4.28
N GLU A 510 -10.23 12.18 -3.18
CA GLU A 510 -10.91 12.97 -2.15
C GLU A 510 -11.52 14.27 -2.71
N LYS A 511 -10.81 14.99 -3.58
CA LYS A 511 -11.34 16.20 -4.22
C LYS A 511 -12.52 15.88 -5.13
N PHE A 512 -12.41 14.78 -5.88
CA PHE A 512 -13.50 14.35 -6.76
C PHE A 512 -14.75 13.94 -5.94
N GLU A 513 -14.57 13.18 -4.87
CA GLU A 513 -15.63 12.75 -3.97
C GLU A 513 -16.32 13.92 -3.26
N MET A 514 -15.56 14.97 -2.91
CA MET A 514 -16.10 16.19 -2.28
C MET A 514 -16.85 17.11 -3.24
N THR A 515 -16.70 16.98 -4.56
CA THR A 515 -17.30 17.90 -5.53
C THR A 515 -18.83 17.90 -5.46
N MET A 516 -19.46 16.73 -5.40
CA MET A 516 -20.93 16.64 -5.29
C MET A 516 -21.46 17.21 -3.95
N PRO A 517 -20.92 16.82 -2.77
CA PRO A 517 -21.25 17.49 -1.51
C PRO A 517 -21.09 19.00 -1.57
N PHE A 518 -19.99 19.52 -2.14
CA PHE A 518 -19.77 20.96 -2.25
C PHE A 518 -20.81 21.63 -3.15
N ALA A 519 -21.21 21.00 -4.26
CA ALA A 519 -22.30 21.48 -5.10
C ALA A 519 -23.64 21.57 -4.33
N GLN A 520 -23.91 20.60 -3.43
CA GLN A 520 -25.11 20.64 -2.57
C GLN A 520 -25.10 21.84 -1.60
N LEU A 521 -23.92 22.23 -1.09
CA LEU A 521 -23.79 23.46 -0.31
C LEU A 521 -24.07 24.69 -1.17
N LEU A 522 -23.55 24.77 -2.40
CA LEU A 522 -23.79 25.87 -3.33
C LEU A 522 -25.28 26.02 -3.68
N ILE A 523 -26.02 24.93 -3.77
CA ILE A 523 -27.49 24.99 -3.95
C ILE A 523 -28.17 25.73 -2.78
N LYS A 524 -27.60 25.67 -1.57
CA LYS A 524 -28.13 26.39 -0.38
C LYS A 524 -27.59 27.81 -0.25
N THR A 525 -26.44 28.12 -0.84
CA THR A 525 -25.77 29.42 -0.78
C THR A 525 -26.55 30.46 -1.57
N THR A 526 -26.89 31.60 -0.94
CA THR A 526 -27.64 32.73 -1.53
C THR A 526 -26.78 33.95 -1.79
N ASP A 527 -25.68 34.12 -1.04
CA ASP A 527 -24.70 35.20 -1.24
C ASP A 527 -24.01 35.06 -2.60
N PRO A 528 -24.14 36.01 -3.52
CA PRO A 528 -23.58 35.92 -4.87
C PRO A 528 -22.04 35.81 -4.90
N VAL A 529 -21.35 36.43 -3.94
CA VAL A 529 -19.88 36.43 -3.88
C VAL A 529 -19.37 35.07 -3.48
N LYS A 530 -19.94 34.47 -2.43
CA LYS A 530 -19.65 33.13 -1.99
C LYS A 530 -20.01 32.12 -3.08
N PHE A 531 -21.19 32.27 -3.66
CA PHE A 531 -21.66 31.38 -4.71
C PHE A 531 -20.69 31.37 -5.91
N LYS A 532 -20.32 32.57 -6.40
CA LYS A 532 -19.37 32.71 -7.51
C LYS A 532 -18.03 32.05 -7.17
N LYS A 533 -17.47 32.34 -5.99
CA LYS A 533 -16.23 31.71 -5.52
C LYS A 533 -16.31 30.19 -5.55
N GLY A 534 -17.44 29.61 -5.14
CA GLY A 534 -17.63 28.15 -5.14
C GLY A 534 -17.73 27.59 -6.55
N ILE A 535 -18.41 28.27 -7.48
CA ILE A 535 -18.46 27.87 -8.89
C ILE A 535 -17.06 27.94 -9.51
N ASP A 536 -16.31 29.01 -9.26
CA ASP A 536 -14.93 29.15 -9.77
C ASP A 536 -14.05 27.99 -9.32
N LEU A 537 -14.09 27.56 -8.05
CA LEU A 537 -13.35 26.41 -7.53
C LEU A 537 -13.70 25.07 -8.22
N ILE A 538 -14.98 24.86 -8.54
CA ILE A 538 -15.40 23.66 -9.29
C ILE A 538 -14.87 23.72 -10.73
N VAL A 539 -14.93 24.89 -11.36
CA VAL A 539 -14.44 25.10 -12.72
C VAL A 539 -12.91 24.94 -12.78
N GLU A 540 -12.18 25.53 -11.83
CA GLU A 540 -10.72 25.34 -11.72
C GLU A 540 -10.36 23.86 -11.64
N PHE A 541 -11.08 23.09 -10.83
CA PHE A 541 -10.85 21.66 -10.75
C PHE A 541 -11.13 20.96 -12.08
N ARG A 542 -12.27 21.25 -12.73
CA ARG A 542 -12.59 20.69 -14.06
C ARG A 542 -11.50 21.00 -15.09
N GLU A 543 -11.04 22.26 -15.16
CA GLU A 543 -10.02 22.69 -16.13
C GLU A 543 -8.62 22.12 -15.84
N ALA A 544 -8.35 21.77 -14.59
CA ALA A 544 -7.08 21.18 -14.19
C ALA A 544 -6.97 19.68 -14.48
N ILE A 545 -8.09 19.01 -14.82
CA ILE A 545 -8.08 17.60 -15.22
C ILE A 545 -7.37 17.46 -16.59
N PRO A 546 -6.38 16.54 -16.73
CA PRO A 546 -5.68 16.33 -17.99
C PRO A 546 -6.64 16.01 -19.15
N GLN A 547 -6.33 16.56 -20.34
CA GLN A 547 -7.22 16.50 -21.51
C GLN A 547 -7.67 15.07 -21.87
N GLY A 548 -6.79 14.06 -21.69
CA GLY A 548 -7.13 12.65 -21.98
C GLY A 548 -8.28 12.10 -21.13
N TYR A 549 -8.56 12.67 -19.95
CA TYR A 549 -9.65 12.23 -19.07
C TYR A 549 -10.92 13.09 -19.19
N ARG A 550 -10.86 14.25 -19.86
CA ARG A 550 -11.98 15.19 -19.95
C ARG A 550 -13.20 14.62 -20.68
N VAL A 551 -13.02 13.77 -21.67
CA VAL A 551 -14.12 13.11 -22.36
C VAL A 551 -15.02 12.34 -21.39
N GLN A 552 -14.45 11.78 -20.33
CA GLN A 552 -15.19 11.03 -19.31
C GLN A 552 -15.70 11.92 -18.18
N THR A 553 -14.97 12.97 -17.81
CA THR A 553 -15.27 13.80 -16.64
C THR A 553 -16.10 15.03 -16.96
N ASP A 554 -15.97 15.65 -18.14
CA ASP A 554 -16.74 16.83 -18.52
C ASP A 554 -18.27 16.63 -18.44
N PRO A 555 -18.85 15.50 -18.86
CA PRO A 555 -20.27 15.25 -18.67
C PRO A 555 -20.70 15.28 -17.19
N TYR A 556 -19.87 14.75 -16.31
CA TYR A 556 -20.12 14.76 -14.86
C TYR A 556 -20.13 16.21 -14.33
N PHE A 557 -19.13 17.03 -14.65
CA PHE A 557 -19.08 18.40 -14.18
C PHE A 557 -20.18 19.28 -14.81
N ASN A 558 -20.37 19.20 -16.11
CA ASN A 558 -21.25 20.12 -16.83
C ASN A 558 -22.73 19.77 -16.64
N PHE A 559 -23.09 18.49 -16.73
CA PHE A 559 -24.50 18.09 -16.68
C PHE A 559 -24.95 17.69 -15.28
N LYS A 560 -24.11 16.94 -14.54
CA LYS A 560 -24.50 16.48 -13.21
C LYS A 560 -24.25 17.55 -12.15
N ILE A 561 -23.05 18.08 -12.03
CA ILE A 561 -22.69 19.06 -10.98
C ILE A 561 -23.32 20.43 -11.27
N LEU A 562 -22.89 21.11 -12.33
CA LEU A 562 -23.36 22.45 -12.66
C LEU A 562 -24.82 22.45 -13.12
N GLY A 563 -25.25 21.40 -13.83
CA GLY A 563 -26.66 21.25 -14.25
C GLY A 563 -27.63 21.10 -13.08
N ASP A 564 -27.29 20.33 -12.03
CA ASP A 564 -28.11 20.20 -10.83
C ASP A 564 -28.20 21.54 -10.06
N ILE A 565 -27.09 22.32 -9.99
CA ILE A 565 -27.07 23.64 -9.40
C ILE A 565 -28.01 24.57 -10.18
N ILE A 566 -27.90 24.64 -11.52
CA ILE A 566 -28.79 25.45 -12.37
C ILE A 566 -30.26 25.10 -12.14
N LYS A 567 -30.57 23.80 -12.15
CA LYS A 567 -31.95 23.32 -11.95
C LYS A 567 -32.51 23.76 -10.62
N ALA A 568 -31.75 23.60 -9.54
CA ALA A 568 -32.16 23.96 -8.20
C ALA A 568 -32.33 25.47 -8.04
N LYS A 569 -31.41 26.28 -8.60
CA LYS A 569 -31.46 27.76 -8.56
C LYS A 569 -32.63 28.33 -9.40
N LYS A 570 -32.91 27.72 -10.57
CA LYS A 570 -34.09 28.05 -11.36
C LYS A 570 -35.40 27.83 -10.60
N GLN A 571 -35.53 26.71 -9.90
CA GLN A 571 -36.70 26.39 -9.08
C GLN A 571 -36.93 27.40 -7.95
N LYS A 572 -35.85 28.02 -7.45
CA LYS A 572 -35.90 29.06 -6.41
C LYS A 572 -36.07 30.49 -6.97
N GLY A 573 -36.08 30.68 -8.30
CA GLY A 573 -36.17 31.99 -8.93
C GLY A 573 -34.89 32.84 -8.83
N GLU A 574 -33.74 32.24 -8.50
CA GLU A 574 -32.45 32.91 -8.29
C GLU A 574 -31.74 33.15 -9.65
N THR A 575 -32.30 34.01 -10.50
CA THR A 575 -31.88 34.20 -11.90
C THR A 575 -30.46 34.68 -12.07
N GLU A 576 -29.96 35.56 -11.18
CA GLU A 576 -28.58 36.04 -11.18
C GLU A 576 -27.60 34.89 -10.97
N LEU A 577 -27.85 34.01 -10.00
CA LEU A 577 -26.99 32.86 -9.71
C LEU A 577 -27.03 31.83 -10.85
N VAL A 578 -28.18 31.67 -11.50
CA VAL A 578 -28.30 30.83 -12.71
C VAL A 578 -27.43 31.37 -13.84
N ALA A 579 -27.41 32.69 -14.05
CA ALA A 579 -26.58 33.31 -15.09
C ALA A 579 -25.09 33.07 -14.83
N MET A 580 -24.64 33.16 -13.58
CA MET A 580 -23.23 32.88 -13.20
C MET A 580 -22.79 31.44 -13.57
N VAL A 581 -23.64 30.44 -13.31
CA VAL A 581 -23.31 29.05 -13.65
C VAL A 581 -23.38 28.81 -15.16
N THR A 582 -24.38 29.42 -15.83
CA THR A 582 -24.53 29.26 -17.28
C THR A 582 -23.34 29.85 -18.05
N ALA A 583 -22.76 30.95 -17.55
CA ALA A 583 -21.60 31.60 -18.17
C ALA A 583 -20.33 30.73 -18.21
N VAL A 584 -20.18 29.72 -17.32
CA VAL A 584 -19.00 28.84 -17.22
C VAL A 584 -19.22 27.50 -17.90
N LEU A 585 -20.39 27.25 -18.45
CA LEU A 585 -20.63 26.07 -19.26
C LEU A 585 -20.00 26.21 -20.65
N PRO A 586 -19.49 25.14 -21.26
CA PRO A 586 -19.05 25.16 -22.65
C PRO A 586 -20.18 25.70 -23.56
N LYS A 587 -19.84 26.58 -24.50
CA LYS A 587 -20.79 26.97 -25.54
C LYS A 587 -21.09 25.75 -26.38
N MET A 588 -22.34 25.33 -26.43
CA MET A 588 -22.77 24.25 -27.33
C MET A 588 -22.57 24.64 -28.80
#